data_c637bcf7d16b719ac4b785717324bc33
#
_entry.id   c637bcf7d16b719ac4b785717324bc33
#
_cell.length_a   1.000
_cell.length_b   1.000
_cell.length_c   1.000
_cell.angle_alpha   90.00
_cell.angle_beta   90.00
_cell.angle_gamma   90.00
#
_symmetry.space_group_name_H-M   'P 1'
#
loop_
_entity.id
_entity.type
_entity.pdbx_description
1 polymer ?
#
loop_
_entity_poly.entity_id
_entity_poly.type
_entity_poly.pdbx_seq_one_letter_code
_entity_poly.pdbx_strand_id
1 'polypeptide(L)'
;EGIDEIEEILNVLNDKNYLDQVQILPSCIRGLQYYDSFVIETTVNFKVENKQKKLVSMGSLASGGSYSQLCSRFKGGNNFQGTGFSFGVSRIVYLMMQLKQFMVKKICPIIICAMNKNYFPYANELANNLRSNNINTEIYPDPTKNLGKQLTFANKKGNPVACIIGENEFKNKTVTIKNLLAKKGEENQLTIPKKDLINAITKFIPKNN
;
A
#
# COMPACT_ATOMS: atom_id res chain seq x y z
N GLU A 1 -19.90 27.48 -27.93
CA GLU A 1 -20.25 26.27 -27.13
C GLU A 1 -19.03 25.78 -26.34
N GLY A 2 -17.98 25.25 -26.95
CA GLY A 2 -16.82 24.73 -26.18
C GLY A 2 -16.02 25.82 -25.47
N ILE A 3 -15.97 27.04 -25.98
CA ILE A 3 -15.30 28.18 -25.33
C ILE A 3 -16.14 28.60 -24.11
N ASP A 4 -17.44 28.66 -24.22
CA ASP A 4 -18.36 29.08 -23.17
C ASP A 4 -18.27 28.11 -21.97
N GLU A 5 -18.16 26.79 -22.23
CA GLU A 5 -17.96 25.77 -21.19
C GLU A 5 -16.61 25.96 -20.47
N ILE A 6 -15.54 26.27 -21.20
CA ILE A 6 -14.24 26.54 -20.58
C ILE A 6 -14.30 27.80 -19.72
N GLU A 7 -14.98 28.86 -20.18
CA GLU A 7 -15.18 30.10 -19.42
C GLU A 7 -15.96 29.84 -18.12
N GLU A 8 -17.02 29.03 -18.14
CA GLU A 8 -17.75 28.63 -16.93
C GLU A 8 -16.86 27.88 -15.93
N ILE A 9 -16.06 26.93 -16.41
CA ILE A 9 -15.12 26.18 -15.57
C ILE A 9 -14.08 27.13 -14.94
N LEU A 10 -13.53 28.06 -15.73
CA LEU A 10 -12.53 29.03 -15.26
C LEU A 10 -13.13 29.96 -14.20
N ASN A 11 -14.39 30.40 -14.36
CA ASN A 11 -15.07 31.23 -13.38
C ASN A 11 -15.20 30.49 -12.04
N VAL A 12 -15.62 29.23 -12.06
CA VAL A 12 -15.71 28.40 -10.84
C VAL A 12 -14.33 28.22 -10.17
N LEU A 13 -13.28 28.04 -10.94
CA LEU A 13 -11.92 27.90 -10.42
C LEU A 13 -11.37 29.21 -9.86
N ASN A 14 -11.73 30.34 -10.48
CA ASN A 14 -11.37 31.67 -9.98
C ASN A 14 -11.98 31.95 -8.61
N ASP A 15 -13.26 31.63 -8.44
CA ASP A 15 -13.96 31.77 -7.14
C ASP A 15 -13.33 30.96 -6.01
N LYS A 16 -12.57 29.92 -6.35
CA LYS A 16 -11.84 29.06 -5.43
C LYS A 16 -10.34 29.37 -5.34
N ASN A 17 -9.86 30.39 -6.03
CA ASN A 17 -8.43 30.78 -6.11
C ASN A 17 -7.53 29.68 -6.66
N TYR A 18 -7.98 28.92 -7.67
CA TYR A 18 -7.21 27.85 -8.31
C TYR A 18 -6.66 28.23 -9.69
N LEU A 19 -6.93 29.41 -10.22
CA LEU A 19 -6.52 29.79 -11.58
C LEU A 19 -5.02 29.71 -11.83
N ASP A 20 -4.20 30.04 -10.85
CA ASP A 20 -2.74 29.98 -10.95
C ASP A 20 -2.21 28.54 -11.17
N GLN A 21 -3.06 27.55 -10.93
CA GLN A 21 -2.73 26.14 -11.09
C GLN A 21 -3.29 25.55 -12.36
N VAL A 22 -3.96 26.34 -13.19
CA VAL A 22 -4.65 25.90 -14.40
C VAL A 22 -3.98 26.47 -15.63
N GLN A 23 -3.84 25.64 -16.64
CA GLN A 23 -3.35 26.03 -17.96
C GLN A 23 -4.26 25.47 -19.04
N ILE A 24 -4.70 26.33 -19.95
CA ILE A 24 -5.45 25.89 -21.13
C ILE A 24 -4.44 25.40 -22.18
N LEU A 25 -4.56 24.12 -22.53
CA LEU A 25 -3.69 23.47 -23.52
C LEU A 25 -4.53 22.88 -24.66
N PRO A 26 -4.67 23.58 -25.79
CA PRO A 26 -5.40 23.08 -26.97
C PRO A 26 -4.82 21.78 -27.54
N SER A 27 -3.56 21.48 -27.22
CA SER A 27 -2.87 20.24 -27.61
C SER A 27 -3.10 19.06 -26.66
N CYS A 28 -3.88 19.24 -25.63
CA CYS A 28 -4.21 18.14 -24.69
C CYS A 28 -5.18 17.16 -25.34
N ILE A 29 -4.65 16.05 -25.85
CA ILE A 29 -5.43 15.01 -26.50
C ILE A 29 -5.42 13.76 -25.62
N ARG A 30 -6.60 13.20 -25.37
CA ARG A 30 -6.74 11.92 -24.68
C ARG A 30 -6.96 10.79 -25.68
N GLY A 31 -6.34 9.63 -25.42
CA GLY A 31 -6.41 8.46 -26.32
C GLY A 31 -7.77 7.72 -26.33
N LEU A 32 -8.79 8.24 -25.64
CA LEU A 32 -10.10 7.61 -25.56
C LEU A 32 -11.13 8.50 -26.29
N GLN A 33 -11.74 7.95 -27.35
CA GLN A 33 -12.66 8.65 -28.24
C GLN A 33 -14.08 8.89 -27.67
N TYR A 34 -14.27 8.75 -26.36
CA TYR A 34 -15.56 8.93 -25.74
C TYR A 34 -15.75 10.31 -25.09
N TYR A 35 -14.71 11.12 -25.01
CA TYR A 35 -14.84 12.51 -24.56
C TYR A 35 -15.49 13.35 -25.65
N ASP A 36 -16.46 14.16 -25.28
CA ASP A 36 -17.34 14.91 -26.20
C ASP A 36 -17.36 16.42 -25.99
N SER A 37 -16.67 16.92 -24.97
CA SER A 37 -16.52 18.34 -24.70
C SER A 37 -15.09 18.60 -24.17
N PHE A 38 -14.94 19.03 -22.92
CA PHE A 38 -13.64 19.29 -22.35
C PHE A 38 -12.94 18.01 -21.82
N VAL A 39 -11.63 18.07 -21.79
CA VAL A 39 -10.78 17.09 -21.11
C VAL A 39 -9.89 17.79 -20.09
N ILE A 40 -9.62 17.10 -18.99
CA ILE A 40 -8.74 17.60 -17.93
C ILE A 40 -7.59 16.61 -17.75
N GLU A 41 -6.40 17.13 -17.57
CA GLU A 41 -5.23 16.37 -17.20
C GLU A 41 -4.50 17.05 -16.05
N THR A 42 -4.15 16.29 -15.03
CA THR A 42 -3.41 16.79 -13.87
C THR A 42 -1.98 16.29 -13.94
N THR A 43 -1.05 17.19 -13.92
CA THR A 43 0.40 16.91 -13.91
C THR A 43 1.06 17.61 -12.73
N VAL A 44 2.32 17.27 -12.45
CA VAL A 44 3.17 18.05 -11.56
C VAL A 44 4.17 18.86 -12.35
N ASN A 45 4.45 20.08 -11.90
CA ASN A 45 5.35 21.03 -12.54
C ASN A 45 6.83 20.84 -12.16
N PHE A 46 7.16 19.77 -11.43
CA PHE A 46 8.52 19.44 -11.04
C PHE A 46 8.90 18.02 -11.47
N LYS A 47 10.20 17.77 -11.52
CA LYS A 47 10.77 16.47 -11.87
C LYS A 47 11.11 15.67 -10.61
N VAL A 48 10.98 14.36 -10.69
CA VAL A 48 11.36 13.43 -9.62
C VAL A 48 12.46 12.49 -10.08
N GLU A 49 13.25 11.98 -9.14
CA GLU A 49 14.27 11.00 -9.45
C GLU A 49 13.64 9.61 -9.71
N ASN A 50 14.03 9.00 -10.81
CA ASN A 50 13.69 7.59 -11.07
C ASN A 50 14.67 6.65 -10.34
N LYS A 51 14.47 5.34 -10.49
CA LYS A 51 15.34 4.30 -9.91
C LYS A 51 16.82 4.40 -10.35
N GLN A 52 17.09 5.09 -11.46
CA GLN A 52 18.42 5.32 -12.03
C GLN A 52 18.99 6.67 -11.61
N LYS A 53 18.39 7.36 -10.65
CA LYS A 53 18.75 8.70 -10.17
C LYS A 53 18.70 9.80 -11.25
N LYS A 54 17.91 9.59 -12.30
CA LYS A 54 17.67 10.61 -13.32
C LYS A 54 16.38 11.36 -13.04
N LEU A 55 16.41 12.69 -13.21
CA LEU A 55 15.23 13.53 -13.09
C LEU A 55 14.30 13.31 -14.29
N VAL A 56 13.09 12.86 -14.02
CA VAL A 56 12.06 12.56 -15.01
C VAL A 56 10.74 13.25 -14.65
N SER A 57 9.97 13.62 -15.67
CA SER A 57 8.60 14.07 -15.48
C SER A 57 7.70 12.88 -15.17
N MET A 58 6.76 13.06 -14.25
CA MET A 58 5.83 11.99 -13.84
C MET A 58 4.70 11.73 -14.86
N GLY A 59 4.50 12.61 -15.81
CA GLY A 59 3.34 12.55 -16.70
C GLY A 59 2.02 12.76 -15.93
N SER A 60 0.91 12.33 -16.54
CA SER A 60 -0.43 12.52 -15.98
C SER A 60 -0.62 11.73 -14.68
N LEU A 61 -1.02 12.42 -13.62
CA LEU A 61 -1.38 11.83 -12.32
C LEU A 61 -2.87 11.52 -12.24
N ALA A 62 -3.68 12.33 -12.89
CA ALA A 62 -5.11 12.17 -12.94
C ALA A 62 -5.66 12.78 -14.22
N SER A 63 -6.81 12.32 -14.66
CA SER A 63 -7.43 12.84 -15.86
C SER A 63 -8.91 12.54 -15.92
N GLY A 64 -9.65 13.34 -16.65
CA GLY A 64 -11.07 13.22 -16.81
C GLY A 64 -11.62 14.10 -17.91
N GLY A 65 -12.91 14.27 -17.93
CA GLY A 65 -13.60 15.12 -18.89
C GLY A 65 -15.10 14.79 -18.98
N SER A 66 -15.75 15.42 -19.92
CA SER A 66 -17.14 15.14 -20.29
C SER A 66 -17.24 13.93 -21.23
N TYR A 67 -18.21 13.05 -21.00
CA TYR A 67 -18.47 11.87 -21.82
C TYR A 67 -19.97 11.51 -21.90
N SER A 68 -20.80 12.49 -22.11
CA SER A 68 -22.25 12.35 -22.16
C SER A 68 -22.70 11.40 -23.27
N GLN A 69 -22.05 11.40 -24.43
CA GLN A 69 -22.32 10.45 -25.51
C GLN A 69 -22.08 9.00 -25.12
N LEU A 70 -21.04 8.72 -24.31
CA LEU A 70 -20.81 7.38 -23.80
C LEU A 70 -21.96 6.93 -22.91
N CYS A 71 -22.41 7.77 -22.00
CA CYS A 71 -23.52 7.48 -21.10
C CYS A 71 -24.82 7.19 -21.89
N SER A 72 -25.09 7.96 -22.92
CA SER A 72 -26.28 7.81 -23.78
C SER A 72 -26.30 6.47 -24.53
N ARG A 73 -25.10 5.93 -24.92
CA ARG A 73 -24.99 4.62 -25.60
C ARG A 73 -25.47 3.46 -24.75
N PHE A 74 -25.28 3.52 -23.42
CA PHE A 74 -25.68 2.44 -22.51
C PHE A 74 -27.14 2.49 -22.09
N LYS A 75 -27.84 3.61 -22.25
CA LYS A 75 -29.20 3.83 -21.76
C LYS A 75 -30.24 4.04 -22.88
N GLY A 76 -29.99 3.53 -24.07
CA GLY A 76 -31.02 3.49 -25.12
C GLY A 76 -31.41 4.85 -25.70
N GLY A 77 -30.49 5.80 -25.83
CA GLY A 77 -30.71 7.05 -26.57
C GLY A 77 -31.25 8.23 -25.75
N ASN A 78 -31.41 8.10 -24.45
CA ASN A 78 -31.74 9.24 -23.59
C ASN A 78 -30.50 10.14 -23.43
N ASN A 79 -30.66 11.45 -23.46
CA ASN A 79 -29.60 12.42 -23.21
C ASN A 79 -29.21 12.40 -21.72
N PHE A 80 -28.18 11.64 -21.40
CA PHE A 80 -27.55 11.67 -20.09
C PHE A 80 -26.26 12.47 -20.14
N GLN A 81 -26.10 13.40 -19.24
CA GLN A 81 -24.82 14.06 -19.04
C GLN A 81 -23.92 13.18 -18.20
N GLY A 82 -22.66 13.05 -18.61
CA GLY A 82 -21.64 12.27 -17.94
C GLY A 82 -20.34 13.02 -17.81
N THR A 83 -19.85 13.15 -16.61
CA THR A 83 -18.53 13.71 -16.31
C THR A 83 -17.84 12.83 -15.29
N GLY A 84 -16.55 12.68 -15.40
CA GLY A 84 -15.80 11.88 -14.44
C GLY A 84 -14.30 12.14 -14.46
N PHE A 85 -13.66 11.68 -13.42
CA PHE A 85 -12.26 11.92 -13.17
C PHE A 85 -11.61 10.66 -12.58
N SER A 86 -10.45 10.29 -13.07
CA SER A 86 -9.71 9.10 -12.68
C SER A 86 -8.35 9.48 -12.11
N PHE A 87 -7.96 8.82 -11.03
CA PHE A 87 -6.68 9.03 -10.36
C PHE A 87 -5.71 7.88 -10.62
N GLY A 88 -4.49 8.20 -11.01
CA GLY A 88 -3.38 7.26 -11.13
C GLY A 88 -2.79 6.94 -9.75
N VAL A 89 -3.49 6.18 -8.92
CA VAL A 89 -3.13 5.93 -7.51
C VAL A 89 -1.68 5.51 -7.35
N SER A 90 -1.18 4.58 -8.18
CA SER A 90 0.22 4.12 -8.12
C SER A 90 1.23 5.24 -8.36
N ARG A 91 0.91 6.16 -9.29
CA ARG A 91 1.78 7.32 -9.58
C ARG A 91 1.76 8.34 -8.45
N ILE A 92 0.59 8.60 -7.88
CA ILE A 92 0.43 9.52 -6.74
C ILE A 92 1.18 8.97 -5.53
N VAL A 93 1.01 7.69 -5.19
CA VAL A 93 1.74 7.06 -4.09
C VAL A 93 3.25 7.12 -4.30
N TYR A 94 3.72 6.79 -5.53
CA TYR A 94 5.14 6.88 -5.85
C TYR A 94 5.67 8.32 -5.66
N LEU A 95 4.94 9.33 -6.14
CA LEU A 95 5.29 10.72 -5.98
C LEU A 95 5.37 11.14 -4.49
N MET A 96 4.36 10.79 -3.70
CA MET A 96 4.34 11.06 -2.26
C MET A 96 5.52 10.41 -1.52
N MET A 97 5.91 9.20 -1.92
CA MET A 97 7.11 8.54 -1.38
C MET A 97 8.39 9.30 -1.74
N GLN A 98 8.53 9.81 -2.99
CA GLN A 98 9.69 10.60 -3.42
C GLN A 98 9.78 11.93 -2.64
N LEU A 99 8.64 12.56 -2.38
CA LEU A 99 8.55 13.79 -1.60
C LEU A 99 8.67 13.55 -0.06
N LYS A 100 8.89 12.31 0.36
CA LYS A 100 8.93 11.92 1.79
C LYS A 100 7.67 12.31 2.59
N GLN A 101 6.56 12.58 1.90
CA GLN A 101 5.27 12.89 2.51
C GLN A 101 4.52 11.63 2.94
N PHE A 102 4.98 10.48 2.48
CA PHE A 102 4.38 9.20 2.77
C PHE A 102 5.46 8.20 3.20
N MET A 103 5.41 7.79 4.45
CA MET A 103 6.23 6.70 4.95
C MET A 103 5.38 5.44 5.06
N VAL A 104 5.75 4.40 4.34
CA VAL A 104 5.15 3.09 4.53
C VAL A 104 5.58 2.59 5.91
N LYS A 105 4.69 2.72 6.90
CA LYS A 105 4.90 2.05 8.18
C LYS A 105 4.91 0.55 7.93
N LYS A 106 5.89 -0.15 8.49
CA LYS A 106 5.90 -1.62 8.49
C LYS A 106 4.63 -2.10 9.19
N ILE A 107 3.70 -2.63 8.40
CA ILE A 107 2.33 -2.92 8.87
C ILE A 107 2.30 -4.14 9.79
N CYS A 108 3.29 -5.02 9.69
CA CYS A 108 3.29 -6.28 10.43
C CYS A 108 4.63 -6.52 11.13
N PRO A 109 4.72 -6.28 12.45
CA PRO A 109 5.95 -6.49 13.20
C PRO A 109 6.25 -7.98 13.43
N ILE A 110 5.23 -8.85 13.41
CA ILE A 110 5.36 -10.26 13.75
C ILE A 110 5.09 -11.14 12.54
N ILE A 111 5.98 -12.11 12.31
CA ILE A 111 5.72 -13.21 11.40
C ILE A 111 5.76 -14.54 12.16
N ILE A 112 4.77 -15.41 11.91
CA ILE A 112 4.77 -16.77 12.47
C ILE A 112 5.26 -17.72 11.39
N CYS A 113 6.29 -18.50 11.74
CA CYS A 113 6.93 -19.50 10.91
C CYS A 113 6.54 -20.90 11.42
N ALA A 114 5.64 -21.59 10.73
CA ALA A 114 5.30 -22.98 11.01
C ALA A 114 6.17 -23.91 10.18
N MET A 115 6.87 -24.85 10.81
CA MET A 115 7.80 -25.75 10.14
C MET A 115 7.10 -26.94 9.45
N ASN A 116 5.79 -27.10 9.66
CA ASN A 116 4.99 -28.14 9.03
C ASN A 116 3.53 -27.67 8.91
N LYS A 117 2.83 -28.14 7.87
CA LYS A 117 1.41 -27.84 7.65
C LYS A 117 0.51 -28.28 8.83
N ASN A 118 0.88 -29.33 9.52
CA ASN A 118 0.12 -29.81 10.68
C ASN A 118 0.15 -28.84 11.87
N TYR A 119 1.09 -27.90 11.90
CA TYR A 119 1.20 -26.86 12.94
C TYR A 119 0.44 -25.58 12.56
N PHE A 120 -0.14 -25.52 11.36
CA PHE A 120 -0.84 -24.32 10.87
C PHE A 120 -2.07 -23.95 11.74
N PRO A 121 -2.88 -24.89 12.24
CA PRO A 121 -3.96 -24.56 13.19
C PRO A 121 -3.43 -23.87 14.45
N TYR A 122 -2.31 -24.33 14.99
CA TYR A 122 -1.66 -23.72 16.15
C TYR A 122 -1.08 -22.34 15.83
N ALA A 123 -0.48 -22.18 14.64
CA ALA A 123 -0.02 -20.89 14.15
C ALA A 123 -1.16 -19.88 14.02
N ASN A 124 -2.33 -20.31 13.51
CA ASN A 124 -3.52 -19.46 13.42
C ASN A 124 -4.04 -19.06 14.79
N GLU A 125 -4.04 -19.97 15.75
CA GLU A 125 -4.44 -19.67 17.13
C GLU A 125 -3.55 -18.59 17.74
N LEU A 126 -2.22 -18.71 17.60
CA LEU A 126 -1.27 -17.71 18.08
C LEU A 126 -1.45 -16.37 17.35
N ALA A 127 -1.64 -16.39 16.01
CA ALA A 127 -1.88 -15.18 15.24
C ALA A 127 -3.15 -14.46 15.68
N ASN A 128 -4.22 -15.19 15.90
CA ASN A 128 -5.49 -14.62 16.35
C ASN A 128 -5.35 -14.01 17.75
N ASN A 129 -4.65 -14.69 18.66
CA ASN A 129 -4.37 -14.14 20.00
C ASN A 129 -3.58 -12.82 19.91
N LEU A 130 -2.54 -12.76 19.10
CA LEU A 130 -1.76 -11.52 18.89
C LEU A 130 -2.62 -10.40 18.28
N ARG A 131 -3.40 -10.70 17.23
CA ARG A 131 -4.28 -9.75 16.57
C ARG A 131 -5.38 -9.20 17.49
N SER A 132 -5.98 -10.04 18.33
CA SER A 132 -6.97 -9.63 19.34
C SER A 132 -6.39 -8.69 20.39
N ASN A 133 -5.07 -8.68 20.54
CA ASN A 133 -4.32 -7.74 21.39
C ASN A 133 -3.71 -6.58 20.60
N ASN A 134 -4.25 -6.24 19.42
CA ASN A 134 -3.80 -5.17 18.52
C ASN A 134 -2.34 -5.29 18.04
N ILE A 135 -1.80 -6.51 18.01
CA ILE A 135 -0.46 -6.79 17.49
C ILE A 135 -0.60 -7.36 16.08
N ASN A 136 -0.29 -6.57 15.07
CA ASN A 136 -0.36 -6.99 13.69
C ASN A 136 0.58 -8.18 13.44
N THR A 137 0.01 -9.27 12.98
CA THR A 137 0.69 -10.56 12.84
C THR A 137 0.34 -11.21 11.51
N GLU A 138 1.34 -11.70 10.82
CA GLU A 138 1.17 -12.53 9.63
C GLU A 138 1.71 -13.94 9.86
N ILE A 139 1.21 -14.90 9.09
CA ILE A 139 1.72 -16.27 9.06
C ILE A 139 2.43 -16.46 7.73
N TYR A 140 3.62 -17.08 7.75
CA TYR A 140 4.29 -17.41 6.51
C TYR A 140 3.41 -18.38 5.68
N PRO A 141 3.15 -18.09 4.40
CA PRO A 141 2.06 -18.75 3.65
C PRO A 141 2.36 -20.18 3.22
N ASP A 142 3.64 -20.60 3.19
CA ASP A 142 4.04 -21.92 2.69
C ASP A 142 4.80 -22.72 3.75
N PRO A 143 4.11 -23.51 4.61
CA PRO A 143 4.74 -24.29 5.66
C PRO A 143 5.57 -25.48 5.14
N THR A 144 5.61 -25.73 3.84
CA THR A 144 6.47 -26.76 3.24
C THR A 144 7.92 -26.28 3.10
N LYS A 145 8.16 -24.98 3.15
CA LYS A 145 9.50 -24.41 3.08
C LYS A 145 10.22 -24.58 4.41
N ASN A 146 11.52 -24.85 4.34
CA ASN A 146 12.34 -24.93 5.54
C ASN A 146 12.42 -23.58 6.28
N LEU A 147 12.72 -23.64 7.58
CA LEU A 147 12.77 -22.46 8.46
C LEU A 147 13.69 -21.36 7.93
N GLY A 148 14.85 -21.73 7.34
CA GLY A 148 15.80 -20.77 6.78
C GLY A 148 15.21 -19.90 5.69
N LYS A 149 14.39 -20.47 4.79
CA LYS A 149 13.67 -19.73 3.74
C LYS A 149 12.60 -18.81 4.33
N GLN A 150 11.87 -19.29 5.34
CA GLN A 150 10.85 -18.50 6.05
C GLN A 150 11.48 -17.29 6.74
N LEU A 151 12.60 -17.48 7.45
CA LEU A 151 13.32 -16.39 8.10
C LEU A 151 13.98 -15.43 7.10
N THR A 152 14.47 -15.92 5.97
CA THR A 152 14.98 -15.07 4.88
C THR A 152 13.89 -14.16 4.33
N PHE A 153 12.68 -14.68 4.16
CA PHE A 153 11.51 -13.87 3.76
C PHE A 153 11.20 -12.81 4.81
N ALA A 154 11.14 -13.20 6.09
CA ALA A 154 10.89 -12.29 7.20
C ALA A 154 11.91 -11.13 7.23
N ASN A 155 13.19 -11.43 7.06
CA ASN A 155 14.25 -10.43 6.99
C ASN A 155 14.12 -9.49 5.79
N LYS A 156 13.85 -10.04 4.59
CA LYS A 156 13.62 -9.22 3.37
C LYS A 156 12.42 -8.29 3.52
N LYS A 157 11.36 -8.76 4.18
CA LYS A 157 10.17 -7.98 4.45
C LYS A 157 10.40 -6.97 5.58
N GLY A 158 11.42 -7.20 6.39
CA GLY A 158 11.82 -6.35 7.51
C GLY A 158 10.94 -6.54 8.75
N ASN A 159 10.38 -7.73 8.94
CA ASN A 159 9.74 -8.08 10.21
C ASN A 159 10.79 -8.07 11.31
N PRO A 160 10.59 -7.37 12.43
CA PRO A 160 11.55 -7.38 13.54
C PRO A 160 11.53 -8.67 14.35
N VAL A 161 10.41 -9.40 14.36
CA VAL A 161 10.22 -10.58 15.19
C VAL A 161 9.63 -11.74 14.40
N ALA A 162 10.20 -12.93 14.59
CA ALA A 162 9.64 -14.18 14.11
C ALA A 162 9.22 -15.06 15.30
N CYS A 163 8.00 -15.63 15.24
CA CYS A 163 7.52 -16.69 16.13
C CYS A 163 7.68 -18.02 15.40
N ILE A 164 8.44 -18.93 15.94
CA ILE A 164 8.77 -20.22 15.33
C ILE A 164 7.98 -21.32 16.01
N ILE A 165 7.37 -22.20 15.21
CA ILE A 165 6.63 -23.37 15.65
C ILE A 165 7.22 -24.59 14.95
N GLY A 166 8.01 -25.34 15.69
CA GLY A 166 8.48 -26.66 15.35
C GLY A 166 7.73 -27.76 16.07
N GLU A 167 8.24 -28.97 16.03
CA GLU A 167 7.61 -30.13 16.67
C GLU A 167 7.57 -29.98 18.20
N ASN A 168 8.65 -29.49 18.80
CA ASN A 168 8.74 -29.30 20.26
C ASN A 168 7.76 -28.22 20.73
N GLU A 169 7.72 -27.09 20.03
CA GLU A 169 6.80 -26.00 20.36
C GLU A 169 5.34 -26.45 20.25
N PHE A 170 5.01 -27.20 19.22
CA PHE A 170 3.66 -27.73 19.02
C PHE A 170 3.24 -28.71 20.13
N LYS A 171 4.12 -29.67 20.47
CA LYS A 171 3.86 -30.68 21.50
C LYS A 171 3.74 -30.04 22.89
N ASN A 172 4.61 -29.13 23.24
CA ASN A 172 4.72 -28.53 24.57
C ASN A 172 3.84 -27.27 24.75
N LYS A 173 3.08 -26.87 23.71
CA LYS A 173 2.29 -25.62 23.71
C LYS A 173 3.13 -24.38 24.03
N THR A 174 4.32 -24.35 23.47
CA THR A 174 5.27 -23.23 23.56
C THR A 174 5.39 -22.52 22.21
N VAL A 175 6.11 -21.43 22.18
CA VAL A 175 6.49 -20.71 20.97
C VAL A 175 7.91 -20.16 21.15
N THR A 176 8.72 -20.27 20.11
CA THR A 176 10.06 -19.69 20.12
C THR A 176 10.01 -18.32 19.43
N ILE A 177 10.28 -17.26 20.20
CA ILE A 177 10.39 -15.89 19.71
C ILE A 177 11.82 -15.66 19.25
N LYS A 178 12.01 -15.14 18.04
CA LYS A 178 13.30 -14.75 17.50
C LYS A 178 13.32 -13.27 17.15
N ASN A 179 14.26 -12.53 17.75
CA ASN A 179 14.53 -11.15 17.38
C ASN A 179 15.39 -11.15 16.10
N LEU A 180 14.80 -10.64 15.01
CA LEU A 180 15.47 -10.56 13.70
C LEU A 180 16.34 -9.30 13.55
N LEU A 181 16.26 -8.36 14.49
CA LEU A 181 17.05 -7.12 14.52
C LEU A 181 18.30 -7.25 15.41
N ALA A 182 18.44 -8.36 16.15
CA ALA A 182 19.59 -8.59 17.03
C ALA A 182 20.90 -8.64 16.25
N LYS A 183 21.93 -8.05 16.82
CA LYS A 183 23.29 -8.09 16.24
C LYS A 183 23.91 -9.47 16.40
N LYS A 184 24.92 -9.75 15.59
CA LYS A 184 25.66 -11.03 15.67
C LYS A 184 26.33 -11.13 17.05
N GLY A 185 26.04 -12.21 17.79
CA GLY A 185 26.57 -12.46 19.14
C GLY A 185 25.63 -12.10 20.30
N GLU A 186 24.50 -11.43 20.03
CA GLU A 186 23.46 -11.21 21.02
C GLU A 186 22.53 -12.43 21.13
N GLU A 187 22.03 -12.71 22.34
CA GLU A 187 20.98 -13.70 22.54
C GLU A 187 19.70 -13.20 21.85
N ASN A 188 19.27 -13.91 20.82
CA ASN A 188 18.22 -13.44 19.93
C ASN A 188 16.99 -14.34 19.89
N GLN A 189 16.92 -15.36 20.73
CA GLN A 189 15.90 -16.38 20.70
C GLN A 189 15.47 -16.78 22.11
N LEU A 190 14.15 -16.86 22.34
CA LEU A 190 13.55 -17.22 23.61
C LEU A 190 12.35 -18.14 23.38
N THR A 191 12.33 -19.31 24.04
CA THR A 191 11.18 -20.21 23.99
C THR A 191 10.35 -20.02 25.25
N ILE A 192 9.05 -19.80 25.09
CA ILE A 192 8.11 -19.48 26.16
C ILE A 192 6.79 -20.27 26.03
N PRO A 193 6.06 -20.47 27.13
CA PRO A 193 4.70 -20.95 27.07
C PRO A 193 3.80 -20.02 26.26
N LYS A 194 2.84 -20.57 25.50
CA LYS A 194 1.87 -19.80 24.71
C LYS A 194 1.17 -18.70 25.50
N LYS A 195 0.83 -18.97 26.78
CA LYS A 195 0.13 -18.04 27.68
C LYS A 195 0.91 -16.73 27.92
N ASP A 196 2.23 -16.80 27.84
CA ASP A 196 3.12 -15.66 28.13
C ASP A 196 3.50 -14.87 26.87
N LEU A 197 3.00 -15.29 25.69
CA LEU A 197 3.37 -14.74 24.40
C LEU A 197 3.17 -13.22 24.31
N ILE A 198 2.02 -12.71 24.72
CA ILE A 198 1.70 -11.27 24.62
C ILE A 198 2.68 -10.44 25.45
N ASN A 199 2.95 -10.85 26.69
CA ASN A 199 3.84 -10.13 27.59
C ASN A 199 5.30 -10.16 27.14
N ALA A 200 5.72 -11.27 26.53
CA ALA A 200 7.09 -11.42 26.06
C ALA A 200 7.31 -10.66 24.74
N ILE A 201 6.39 -10.75 23.78
CA ILE A 201 6.58 -10.22 22.44
C ILE A 201 6.60 -8.68 22.42
N THR A 202 5.88 -8.04 23.33
CA THR A 202 5.87 -6.56 23.45
C THR A 202 7.24 -5.97 23.75
N LYS A 203 8.16 -6.77 24.34
CA LYS A 203 9.54 -6.37 24.62
C LYS A 203 10.41 -6.32 23.35
N PHE A 204 10.04 -7.10 22.33
CA PHE A 204 10.79 -7.21 21.08
C PHE A 204 10.25 -6.32 19.96
N ILE A 205 9.04 -5.80 20.09
CA ILE A 205 8.46 -4.89 19.11
C ILE A 205 9.07 -3.49 19.35
N PRO A 206 9.71 -2.88 18.34
CA PRO A 206 10.20 -1.52 18.47
C PRO A 206 9.03 -0.59 18.82
N LYS A 207 9.19 0.19 19.88
CA LYS A 207 8.23 1.27 20.19
C LYS A 207 8.22 2.22 18.99
N ASN A 208 7.05 2.40 18.38
CA ASN A 208 6.89 3.40 17.33
C ASN A 208 7.13 4.78 17.95
N ASN A 209 8.22 5.41 17.56
CA ASN A 209 8.36 6.87 17.69
C ASN A 209 7.63 7.53 16.53
#